data_1c46f7206d4e055c553155f1ccb3e4e1
#
_entry.id   1c46f7206d4e055c553155f1ccb3e4e1
#
_cell.length_a   1.000
_cell.length_b   1.000
_cell.length_c   1.000
_cell.angle_alpha   90.00
_cell.angle_beta   90.00
_cell.angle_gamma   90.00
#
_symmetry.space_group_name_H-M   'P 1'
#
loop_
_entity.id
_entity.type
_entity.pdbx_description
1 polymer ?
#
loop_
_entity_poly.entity_id
_entity_poly.type
_entity_poly.pdbx_seq_one_letter_code
_entity_poly.pdbx_strand_id
1 'polypeptide(L)'
;MELSIRLKTVAEAVTKGNRVADVGTDHGYVPIYLVKNNLSPAGIAMDVNKGPLEKAQEHIREEKLGGKIATRLGNGLAPLEPGETDTVIIAGMGGDLICKILKAKPEFLIEGKEFILQPQSEWFKVRRLLKEYHYQIEKEWFLKEDGKYYVIIKVEPAWTQPQRLKHQQPSIHEYIKEISETPANQAVSEKDMESIYEQYGKYLIETKNPVLKEYLKKEITKKESIAAELKQSIKEMESEELSGKERGNIAKRQRRYQEIQKEIRDMRKAIG
;
A
#
# COMPACT_ATOMS: atom_id res chain seq x y z
N MET A 1 -12.78 -17.77 16.44
CA MET A 1 -12.85 -17.13 15.12
C MET A 1 -11.47 -17.28 14.47
N GLU A 2 -11.39 -17.86 13.29
CA GLU A 2 -10.15 -18.03 12.54
C GLU A 2 -10.10 -16.97 11.44
N LEU A 3 -8.98 -16.23 11.36
CA LEU A 3 -8.77 -15.22 10.31
C LEU A 3 -8.17 -15.86 9.07
N SER A 4 -8.46 -15.32 7.89
CA SER A 4 -7.71 -15.62 6.67
C SER A 4 -6.23 -15.25 6.86
N ILE A 5 -5.34 -15.83 6.06
CA ILE A 5 -3.90 -15.54 6.12
C ILE A 5 -3.66 -14.04 5.96
N ARG A 6 -4.37 -13.40 5.04
CA ARG A 6 -4.31 -11.96 4.79
C ARG A 6 -4.68 -11.14 6.04
N LEU A 7 -5.85 -11.38 6.62
CA LEU A 7 -6.32 -10.62 7.79
C LEU A 7 -5.47 -10.91 9.03
N LYS A 8 -4.99 -12.15 9.18
CA LYS A 8 -4.07 -12.51 10.26
C LYS A 8 -2.74 -11.75 10.12
N THR A 9 -2.19 -11.67 8.90
CA THR A 9 -0.96 -10.90 8.65
C THR A 9 -1.17 -9.41 8.93
N VAL A 10 -2.31 -8.82 8.56
CA VAL A 10 -2.68 -7.44 8.88
C VAL A 10 -2.71 -7.23 10.40
N ALA A 11 -3.36 -8.13 11.14
CA ALA A 11 -3.44 -8.04 12.60
C ALA A 11 -2.06 -8.20 13.27
N GLU A 12 -1.28 -9.20 12.86
CA GLU A 12 0.05 -9.48 13.43
C GLU A 12 1.11 -8.43 13.06
N ALA A 13 0.84 -7.56 12.06
CA ALA A 13 1.70 -6.44 11.73
C ALA A 13 1.60 -5.29 12.74
N VAL A 14 0.52 -5.20 13.51
CA VAL A 14 0.31 -4.18 14.54
C VAL A 14 1.33 -4.32 15.65
N THR A 15 1.92 -3.22 16.08
CA THR A 15 2.83 -3.22 17.24
C THR A 15 2.03 -3.57 18.51
N LYS A 16 2.48 -4.61 19.20
CA LYS A 16 1.83 -5.11 20.42
C LYS A 16 1.73 -4.02 21.48
N GLY A 17 0.54 -3.87 22.03
CA GLY A 17 0.24 -2.87 23.06
C GLY A 17 -0.38 -1.59 22.51
N ASN A 18 -0.35 -1.36 21.20
CA ASN A 18 -1.00 -0.22 20.58
C ASN A 18 -2.52 -0.35 20.59
N ARG A 19 -3.20 0.78 20.83
CA ARG A 19 -4.65 0.93 20.60
C ARG A 19 -4.87 1.06 19.10
N VAL A 20 -5.86 0.37 18.56
CA VAL A 20 -6.07 0.30 17.10
C VAL A 20 -7.36 0.97 16.67
N ALA A 21 -7.34 1.57 15.48
CA ALA A 21 -8.52 1.91 14.71
C ALA A 21 -8.52 1.16 13.37
N ASP A 22 -9.60 0.43 13.09
CA ASP A 22 -9.79 -0.33 11.85
C ASP A 22 -10.80 0.38 10.96
N VAL A 23 -10.33 0.94 9.85
CA VAL A 23 -11.10 1.77 8.90
C VAL A 23 -11.62 0.92 7.76
N GLY A 24 -12.92 0.88 7.58
CA GLY A 24 -13.60 -0.04 6.66
C GLY A 24 -13.60 -1.44 7.24
N THR A 25 -13.95 -1.52 8.52
CA THR A 25 -13.96 -2.78 9.24
C THR A 25 -14.99 -3.74 8.65
N ASP A 26 -14.54 -4.88 8.17
CA ASP A 26 -15.42 -5.94 7.71
C ASP A 26 -15.73 -6.85 8.90
N HIS A 27 -16.94 -6.70 9.45
CA HIS A 27 -17.44 -7.51 10.56
C HIS A 27 -16.63 -7.42 11.88
N GLY A 28 -15.70 -6.49 12.04
CA GLY A 28 -14.90 -6.31 13.26
C GLY A 28 -13.83 -7.36 13.51
N TYR A 29 -13.50 -8.18 12.53
CA TYR A 29 -12.63 -9.34 12.72
C TYR A 29 -11.23 -8.99 13.21
N VAL A 30 -10.60 -7.96 12.65
CA VAL A 30 -9.23 -7.55 13.01
C VAL A 30 -9.16 -7.01 14.42
N PRO A 31 -9.96 -5.99 14.84
CA PRO A 31 -9.93 -5.48 16.21
C PRO A 31 -10.33 -6.53 17.23
N ILE A 32 -11.30 -7.43 16.93
CA ILE A 32 -11.67 -8.54 17.82
C ILE A 32 -10.47 -9.48 18.02
N TYR A 33 -9.80 -9.89 16.94
CA TYR A 33 -8.63 -10.76 17.04
C TYR A 33 -7.53 -10.14 17.90
N LEU A 34 -7.22 -8.86 17.69
CA LEU A 34 -6.17 -8.13 18.41
C LEU A 34 -6.47 -8.03 19.91
N VAL A 35 -7.68 -7.65 20.26
CA VAL A 35 -8.07 -7.47 21.68
C VAL A 35 -8.24 -8.81 22.39
N LYS A 36 -8.83 -9.81 21.75
CA LYS A 36 -9.02 -11.15 22.31
C LYS A 36 -7.69 -11.85 22.60
N ASN A 37 -6.69 -11.65 21.76
CA ASN A 37 -5.35 -12.25 21.92
C ASN A 37 -4.38 -11.35 22.74
N ASN A 38 -4.86 -10.29 23.40
CA ASN A 38 -4.06 -9.35 24.19
C ASN A 38 -2.87 -8.75 23.38
N LEU A 39 -3.07 -8.55 22.09
CA LEU A 39 -2.13 -7.84 21.20
C LEU A 39 -2.42 -6.32 21.26
N SER A 40 -3.69 -5.93 21.44
CA SER A 40 -4.13 -4.54 21.63
C SER A 40 -4.97 -4.42 22.89
N PRO A 41 -4.84 -3.35 23.69
CA PRO A 41 -5.68 -3.13 24.87
C PRO A 41 -7.12 -2.69 24.49
N ALA A 42 -7.30 -2.00 23.37
CA ALA A 42 -8.58 -1.47 22.91
C ALA A 42 -8.62 -1.30 21.40
N GLY A 43 -9.81 -1.26 20.82
CA GLY A 43 -10.02 -1.09 19.39
C GLY A 43 -11.21 -0.16 19.06
N ILE A 44 -11.15 0.46 17.88
CA ILE A 44 -12.27 1.20 17.28
C ILE A 44 -12.51 0.59 15.90
N ALA A 45 -13.68 0.00 15.69
CA ALA A 45 -14.10 -0.55 14.40
C ALA A 45 -14.96 0.49 13.67
N MET A 46 -14.55 0.90 12.47
CA MET A 46 -15.20 1.98 11.73
C MET A 46 -15.59 1.53 10.32
N ASP A 47 -16.78 1.92 9.89
CA ASP A 47 -17.24 1.75 8.51
C ASP A 47 -18.18 2.88 8.10
N VAL A 48 -18.27 3.15 6.80
CA VAL A 48 -19.22 4.12 6.23
C VAL A 48 -20.63 3.54 6.13
N ASN A 49 -20.76 2.22 6.14
CA ASN A 49 -22.02 1.50 6.02
C ASN A 49 -22.47 0.94 7.37
N LYS A 50 -23.77 1.02 7.65
CA LYS A 50 -24.38 0.49 8.89
C LYS A 50 -24.30 -1.04 8.98
N GLY A 51 -24.53 -1.76 7.87
CA GLY A 51 -24.59 -3.22 7.86
C GLY A 51 -23.32 -3.91 8.38
N PRO A 52 -22.14 -3.59 7.88
CA PRO A 52 -20.87 -4.11 8.42
C PRO A 52 -20.68 -3.78 9.92
N LEU A 53 -21.08 -2.58 10.35
CA LEU A 53 -20.97 -2.19 11.77
C LEU A 53 -21.93 -2.94 12.68
N GLU A 54 -23.17 -3.19 12.24
CA GLU A 54 -24.14 -3.98 13.00
C GLU A 54 -23.61 -5.40 13.24
N LYS A 55 -23.04 -6.02 12.22
CA LYS A 55 -22.37 -7.32 12.34
C LYS A 55 -21.14 -7.27 13.23
N ALA A 56 -20.33 -6.20 13.13
CA ALA A 56 -19.20 -6.01 14.03
C ALA A 56 -19.67 -5.90 15.50
N GLN A 57 -20.74 -5.16 15.76
CA GLN A 57 -21.35 -5.05 17.12
C GLN A 57 -21.84 -6.38 17.65
N GLU A 58 -22.45 -7.21 16.77
CA GLU A 58 -22.90 -8.53 17.14
C GLU A 58 -21.73 -9.42 17.56
N HIS A 59 -20.70 -9.53 16.72
CA HIS A 59 -19.49 -10.30 17.04
C HIS A 59 -18.75 -9.78 18.28
N ILE A 60 -18.66 -8.46 18.48
CA ILE A 60 -18.06 -7.86 19.68
C ILE A 60 -18.81 -8.26 20.94
N ARG A 61 -20.17 -8.33 20.88
CA ARG A 61 -21.00 -8.77 22.00
C ARG A 61 -20.83 -10.27 22.28
N GLU A 62 -20.84 -11.10 21.24
CA GLU A 62 -20.62 -12.56 21.36
C GLU A 62 -19.29 -12.86 22.04
N GLU A 63 -18.24 -12.14 21.67
CA GLU A 63 -16.90 -12.27 22.24
C GLU A 63 -16.72 -11.52 23.59
N LYS A 64 -17.78 -10.86 24.11
CA LYS A 64 -17.78 -10.09 25.36
C LYS A 64 -16.73 -8.97 25.41
N LEU A 65 -16.49 -8.32 24.29
CA LEU A 65 -15.48 -7.27 24.14
C LEU A 65 -16.05 -5.86 24.07
N GLY A 66 -17.34 -5.65 24.34
CA GLY A 66 -18.00 -4.34 24.25
C GLY A 66 -17.43 -3.24 25.16
N GLY A 67 -16.70 -3.59 26.22
CA GLY A 67 -15.98 -2.62 27.07
C GLY A 67 -14.59 -2.23 26.53
N LYS A 68 -14.12 -2.89 25.46
CA LYS A 68 -12.78 -2.69 24.90
C LYS A 68 -12.79 -2.30 23.42
N ILE A 69 -13.87 -2.58 22.70
CA ILE A 69 -13.99 -2.26 21.26
C ILE A 69 -15.23 -1.41 21.05
N ALA A 70 -15.02 -0.19 20.54
CA ALA A 70 -16.09 0.71 20.10
C ALA A 70 -16.36 0.56 18.60
N THR A 71 -17.59 0.84 18.18
CA THR A 71 -17.94 0.92 16.74
C THR A 71 -18.34 2.36 16.40
N ARG A 72 -17.92 2.86 15.23
CA ARG A 72 -18.24 4.20 14.76
C ARG A 72 -18.63 4.22 13.30
N LEU A 73 -19.77 4.83 13.00
CA LEU A 73 -20.23 5.08 11.63
C LEU A 73 -19.56 6.36 11.11
N GLY A 74 -18.91 6.28 9.94
CA GLY A 74 -18.36 7.44 9.29
C GLY A 74 -17.44 7.12 8.11
N ASN A 75 -17.06 8.15 7.38
CA ASN A 75 -16.24 8.02 6.19
C ASN A 75 -14.75 8.12 6.54
N GLY A 76 -14.02 7.04 6.31
CA GLY A 76 -12.57 6.99 6.53
C GLY A 76 -12.20 7.33 7.97
N LEU A 77 -11.31 8.29 8.16
CA LEU A 77 -10.82 8.76 9.46
C LEU A 77 -11.73 9.83 10.11
N ALA A 78 -12.81 10.27 9.44
CA ALA A 78 -13.67 11.35 9.96
C ALA A 78 -14.16 11.15 11.40
N PRO A 79 -14.58 9.93 11.81
CA PRO A 79 -15.09 9.73 13.19
C PRO A 79 -13.99 9.49 14.24
N LEU A 80 -12.72 9.54 13.84
CA LEU A 80 -11.59 9.34 14.74
C LEU A 80 -11.02 10.68 15.20
N GLU A 81 -10.73 10.80 16.50
CA GLU A 81 -10.11 11.98 17.07
C GLU A 81 -8.59 11.76 17.30
N PRO A 82 -7.78 12.82 17.22
CA PRO A 82 -6.36 12.74 17.55
C PRO A 82 -6.13 12.17 18.96
N GLY A 83 -5.11 11.32 19.09
CA GLY A 83 -4.75 10.72 20.39
C GLY A 83 -5.59 9.51 20.83
N GLU A 84 -6.67 9.15 20.16
CA GLU A 84 -7.48 7.97 20.52
C GLU A 84 -6.84 6.63 20.18
N THR A 85 -5.96 6.61 19.20
CA THR A 85 -5.32 5.40 18.69
C THR A 85 -3.82 5.61 18.48
N ASP A 86 -3.07 4.52 18.51
CA ASP A 86 -1.64 4.47 18.25
C ASP A 86 -1.37 3.86 16.87
N THR A 87 -2.24 2.97 16.39
CA THR A 87 -2.19 2.35 15.07
C THR A 87 -3.50 2.53 14.32
N VAL A 88 -3.40 2.92 13.05
CA VAL A 88 -4.52 2.95 12.11
C VAL A 88 -4.35 1.83 11.08
N ILE A 89 -5.38 1.00 10.94
CA ILE A 89 -5.45 -0.08 9.97
C ILE A 89 -6.39 0.34 8.85
N ILE A 90 -5.95 0.23 7.59
CA ILE A 90 -6.79 0.43 6.40
C ILE A 90 -6.53 -0.74 5.47
N ALA A 91 -7.42 -1.71 5.44
CA ALA A 91 -7.24 -2.95 4.70
C ALA A 91 -8.39 -3.23 3.73
N GLY A 92 -8.10 -3.90 2.62
CA GLY A 92 -9.12 -4.34 1.67
C GLY A 92 -9.62 -3.27 0.70
N MET A 93 -8.93 -2.14 0.59
CA MET A 93 -9.33 -1.01 -0.25
C MET A 93 -8.36 -0.80 -1.42
N GLY A 94 -8.81 -0.16 -2.51
CA GLY A 94 -7.92 0.30 -3.58
C GLY A 94 -6.95 1.38 -3.08
N GLY A 95 -5.74 1.42 -3.64
CA GLY A 95 -4.71 2.36 -3.21
C GLY A 95 -5.13 3.83 -3.34
N ASP A 96 -5.88 4.18 -4.37
CA ASP A 96 -6.45 5.52 -4.53
C ASP A 96 -7.37 5.91 -3.36
N LEU A 97 -8.20 4.96 -2.89
CA LEU A 97 -9.12 5.22 -1.78
C LEU A 97 -8.34 5.37 -0.47
N ILE A 98 -7.34 4.52 -0.21
CA ILE A 98 -6.45 4.66 0.94
C ILE A 98 -5.79 6.04 0.94
N CYS A 99 -5.24 6.47 -0.19
CA CYS A 99 -4.63 7.80 -0.31
C CYS A 99 -5.62 8.94 -0.03
N LYS A 100 -6.87 8.82 -0.52
CA LYS A 100 -7.91 9.81 -0.25
C LYS A 100 -8.29 9.87 1.23
N ILE A 101 -8.42 8.72 1.89
CA ILE A 101 -8.73 8.63 3.33
C ILE A 101 -7.63 9.30 4.16
N LEU A 102 -6.38 9.00 3.87
CA LEU A 102 -5.24 9.58 4.59
C LEU A 102 -5.11 11.09 4.35
N LYS A 103 -5.29 11.55 3.11
CA LYS A 103 -5.23 13.00 2.76
C LYS A 103 -6.40 13.80 3.32
N ALA A 104 -7.55 13.17 3.61
CA ALA A 104 -8.72 13.85 4.17
C ALA A 104 -8.52 14.27 5.63
N LYS A 105 -7.60 13.62 6.37
CA LYS A 105 -7.23 13.96 7.76
C LYS A 105 -5.70 13.93 7.90
N PRO A 106 -5.00 14.93 7.34
CA PRO A 106 -3.53 14.96 7.30
C PRO A 106 -2.91 15.05 8.70
N GLU A 107 -3.64 15.50 9.71
CA GLU A 107 -3.20 15.51 11.10
C GLU A 107 -2.75 14.12 11.59
N PHE A 108 -3.39 13.03 11.16
CA PHE A 108 -2.96 11.68 11.52
C PHE A 108 -1.62 11.29 10.89
N LEU A 109 -1.33 11.82 9.68
CA LEU A 109 -0.03 11.64 9.04
C LEU A 109 1.06 12.49 9.72
N ILE A 110 0.68 13.64 10.29
CA ILE A 110 1.61 14.58 10.95
C ILE A 110 1.91 14.14 12.38
N GLU A 111 0.92 13.62 13.12
CA GLU A 111 1.05 13.19 14.51
C GLU A 111 1.93 11.95 14.72
N GLY A 112 2.28 11.26 13.66
CA GLY A 112 3.20 10.14 13.76
C GLY A 112 2.58 8.84 14.24
N LYS A 113 1.43 8.46 13.69
CA LYS A 113 0.81 7.16 13.95
C LYS A 113 1.48 6.03 13.17
N GLU A 114 1.46 4.83 13.73
CA GLU A 114 1.70 3.61 12.96
C GLU A 114 0.53 3.38 11.99
N PHE A 115 0.82 3.05 10.74
CA PHE A 115 -0.19 2.60 9.79
C PHE A 115 0.09 1.17 9.34
N ILE A 116 -0.98 0.36 9.28
CA ILE A 116 -0.99 -0.94 8.63
C ILE A 116 -1.92 -0.83 7.42
N LEU A 117 -1.34 -0.78 6.23
CA LEU A 117 -2.06 -0.54 4.99
C LEU A 117 -2.06 -1.79 4.13
N GLN A 118 -3.25 -2.20 3.67
CA GLN A 118 -3.38 -3.33 2.74
C GLN A 118 -4.13 -2.88 1.48
N PRO A 119 -3.45 -2.23 0.52
CA PRO A 119 -4.04 -1.86 -0.76
C PRO A 119 -4.26 -3.10 -1.65
N GLN A 120 -5.44 -3.18 -2.29
CA GLN A 120 -5.75 -4.23 -3.27
C GLN A 120 -5.28 -3.89 -4.69
N SER A 121 -5.04 -2.61 -4.96
CA SER A 121 -4.58 -2.08 -6.25
C SER A 121 -3.71 -0.85 -6.03
N GLU A 122 -3.04 -0.37 -7.08
CA GLU A 122 -2.29 0.89 -7.13
C GLU A 122 -1.30 1.08 -5.96
N TRP A 123 -0.59 0.00 -5.62
CA TRP A 123 0.34 -0.06 -4.49
C TRP A 123 1.38 1.06 -4.53
N PHE A 124 1.83 1.44 -5.74
CA PHE A 124 2.79 2.51 -5.95
C PHE A 124 2.29 3.89 -5.47
N LYS A 125 0.97 4.16 -5.58
CA LYS A 125 0.39 5.43 -5.12
C LYS A 125 0.45 5.54 -3.59
N VAL A 126 0.21 4.43 -2.90
CA VAL A 126 0.32 4.39 -1.43
C VAL A 126 1.77 4.63 -1.01
N ARG A 127 2.75 3.93 -1.62
CA ARG A 127 4.17 4.13 -1.29
C ARG A 127 4.64 5.56 -1.60
N ARG A 128 4.17 6.15 -2.70
CA ARG A 128 4.47 7.55 -3.06
C ARG A 128 3.91 8.52 -2.01
N LEU A 129 2.65 8.33 -1.60
CA LEU A 129 2.05 9.15 -0.55
C LEU A 129 2.84 9.05 0.75
N LEU A 130 3.19 7.86 1.18
CA LEU A 130 3.98 7.65 2.39
C LEU A 130 5.31 8.38 2.33
N LYS A 131 5.98 8.36 1.18
CA LYS A 131 7.21 9.11 0.94
C LYS A 131 6.98 10.63 1.01
N GLU A 132 5.90 11.15 0.39
CA GLU A 132 5.53 12.56 0.43
C GLU A 132 5.34 13.06 1.87
N TYR A 133 4.83 12.22 2.76
CA TYR A 133 4.63 12.54 4.19
C TYR A 133 5.76 12.00 5.10
N HIS A 134 6.91 11.65 4.52
CA HIS A 134 8.10 11.20 5.25
C HIS A 134 7.89 10.00 6.16
N TYR A 135 7.00 9.09 5.78
CA TYR A 135 6.87 7.80 6.42
C TYR A 135 7.92 6.83 5.92
N GLN A 136 8.48 6.08 6.85
CA GLN A 136 9.37 4.97 6.53
C GLN A 136 8.61 3.67 6.51
N ILE A 137 8.74 2.91 5.42
CA ILE A 137 8.24 1.55 5.36
C ILE A 137 9.18 0.70 6.22
N GLU A 138 8.68 0.23 7.37
CA GLU A 138 9.39 -0.63 8.30
C GLU A 138 9.47 -2.05 7.73
N LYS A 139 8.32 -2.54 7.24
CA LYS A 139 8.20 -3.89 6.72
C LYS A 139 7.07 -4.00 5.71
N GLU A 140 7.27 -4.89 4.75
CA GLU A 140 6.23 -5.28 3.80
C GLU A 140 6.09 -6.81 3.80
N TRP A 141 4.87 -7.27 3.64
CA TRP A 141 4.55 -8.66 3.34
C TRP A 141 3.91 -8.73 1.97
N PHE A 142 4.33 -9.70 1.19
CA PHE A 142 3.69 -10.04 -0.07
C PHE A 142 3.28 -11.50 0.02
N LEU A 143 2.00 -11.77 -0.02
CA LEU A 143 1.44 -13.09 0.20
C LEU A 143 0.45 -13.47 -0.88
N LYS A 144 0.17 -14.77 -0.98
CA LYS A 144 -0.81 -15.34 -1.90
C LYS A 144 -1.84 -16.12 -1.11
N GLU A 145 -3.11 -15.81 -1.34
CA GLU A 145 -4.27 -16.49 -0.75
C GLU A 145 -5.34 -16.64 -1.82
N ASP A 146 -5.93 -17.83 -1.96
CA ASP A 146 -6.97 -18.14 -2.96
C ASP A 146 -6.65 -17.68 -4.38
N GLY A 147 -5.39 -17.85 -4.79
CA GLY A 147 -4.89 -17.47 -6.12
C GLY A 147 -4.65 -15.98 -6.35
N LYS A 148 -5.00 -15.13 -5.38
CA LYS A 148 -4.77 -13.67 -5.42
C LYS A 148 -3.52 -13.28 -4.64
N TYR A 149 -2.89 -12.18 -5.06
CA TYR A 149 -1.72 -11.62 -4.38
C TYR A 149 -2.11 -10.39 -3.59
N TYR A 150 -1.53 -10.26 -2.40
CA TYR A 150 -1.80 -9.17 -1.48
C TYR A 150 -0.49 -8.58 -0.95
N VAL A 151 -0.44 -7.26 -0.84
CA VAL A 151 0.63 -6.54 -0.15
C VAL A 151 0.09 -5.99 1.16
N ILE A 152 0.86 -6.10 2.24
CA ILE A 152 0.62 -5.41 3.50
C ILE A 152 1.85 -4.55 3.78
N ILE A 153 1.63 -3.29 4.14
CA ILE A 153 2.68 -2.30 4.36
C ILE A 153 2.55 -1.79 5.78
N LYS A 154 3.57 -2.03 6.60
CA LYS A 154 3.72 -1.42 7.92
C LYS A 154 4.61 -0.20 7.80
N VAL A 155 4.15 0.92 8.31
CA VAL A 155 4.89 2.17 8.30
C VAL A 155 4.88 2.87 9.64
N GLU A 156 5.98 3.51 9.93
CA GLU A 156 6.18 4.41 11.05
C GLU A 156 6.70 5.75 10.56
N PRO A 157 6.45 6.84 11.30
CA PRO A 157 7.04 8.14 10.96
C PRO A 157 8.57 8.07 11.05
N ALA A 158 9.25 8.65 10.07
CA ALA A 158 10.72 8.64 10.04
C ALA A 158 11.37 9.35 11.25
N TRP A 159 10.64 10.27 11.89
CA TRP A 159 11.11 11.02 13.06
C TRP A 159 11.01 10.29 14.40
N THR A 160 10.32 9.15 14.49
CA THR A 160 10.20 8.36 15.73
C THR A 160 11.39 7.43 15.97
N GLN A 161 12.31 7.30 15.04
CA GLN A 161 13.45 6.37 15.14
C GLN A 161 14.53 6.90 16.10
N PRO A 162 15.02 6.09 17.07
CA PRO A 162 15.97 6.51 18.11
C PRO A 162 17.31 7.06 17.59
N GLN A 163 17.70 6.72 16.37
CA GLN A 163 18.96 7.15 15.77
C GLN A 163 18.93 8.62 15.31
N ARG A 164 17.76 9.25 15.15
CA ARG A 164 17.60 10.66 14.79
C ARG A 164 17.34 11.60 15.98
N LEU A 165 17.00 11.08 17.14
CA LEU A 165 16.81 11.86 18.37
C LEU A 165 18.10 12.50 18.91
N LYS A 166 19.28 12.25 18.30
CA LYS A 166 20.56 12.88 18.68
C LYS A 166 20.78 14.27 18.05
N HIS A 167 19.95 14.69 17.13
CA HIS A 167 19.96 16.03 16.58
C HIS A 167 18.56 16.63 16.78
N GLN A 168 18.53 17.84 17.33
CA GLN A 168 17.34 18.66 17.61
C GLN A 168 16.24 18.41 16.59
N GLN A 169 15.00 18.10 17.06
CA GLN A 169 13.85 17.96 16.19
C GLN A 169 13.76 19.17 15.25
N PRO A 170 14.06 19.05 13.96
CA PRO A 170 13.80 20.16 13.05
C PRO A 170 12.28 20.34 13.02
N SER A 171 11.84 21.58 13.04
CA SER A 171 10.42 21.87 12.76
C SER A 171 10.08 21.29 11.40
N ILE A 172 8.83 20.90 11.19
CA ILE A 172 8.34 20.40 9.88
C ILE A 172 8.82 21.31 8.73
N HIS A 173 8.91 22.62 8.97
CA HIS A 173 9.41 23.62 8.01
C HIS A 173 10.90 23.44 7.69
N GLU A 174 11.74 23.13 8.67
CA GLU A 174 13.18 22.92 8.47
C GLU A 174 13.45 21.60 7.76
N TYR A 175 12.68 20.55 8.06
CA TYR A 175 12.77 19.25 7.40
C TYR A 175 12.35 19.33 5.91
N ILE A 176 11.30 20.08 5.59
CA ILE A 176 10.86 20.34 4.21
C ILE A 176 11.93 21.14 3.44
N LYS A 177 12.63 22.08 4.08
CA LYS A 177 13.68 22.89 3.47
C LYS A 177 14.93 22.07 3.13
N GLU A 178 15.35 21.16 4.01
CA GLU A 178 16.53 20.30 3.81
C GLU A 178 16.36 19.35 2.60
N ILE A 179 15.13 18.91 2.32
CA ILE A 179 14.82 18.01 1.18
C ILE A 179 14.75 18.78 -0.14
N SER A 180 14.33 20.03 -0.13
CA SER A 180 14.26 20.86 -1.35
C SER A 180 15.63 21.29 -1.88
N GLU A 181 16.69 21.19 -1.08
CA GLU A 181 18.06 21.61 -1.42
C GLU A 181 18.98 20.48 -1.90
N THR A 182 18.47 19.21 -2.02
CA THR A 182 19.29 18.10 -2.54
C THR A 182 19.51 18.23 -4.05
N PRO A 183 20.77 18.24 -4.55
CA PRO A 183 21.06 18.50 -5.95
C PRO A 183 20.45 17.47 -6.91
N ALA A 184 19.79 17.97 -7.95
CA ALA A 184 19.10 17.17 -8.99
C ALA A 184 20.03 16.38 -9.93
N ASN A 185 21.29 16.16 -9.62
CA ASN A 185 22.33 15.65 -10.51
C ASN A 185 22.99 14.34 -10.06
N GLN A 186 22.20 13.36 -9.56
CA GLN A 186 22.69 11.99 -9.45
C GLN A 186 21.90 11.07 -10.37
N ALA A 187 22.63 10.52 -11.32
CA ALA A 187 22.46 9.42 -12.26
C ALA A 187 21.03 8.90 -12.59
N VAL A 188 20.76 8.82 -13.89
CA VAL A 188 19.62 8.13 -14.54
C VAL A 188 19.35 6.73 -13.95
N SER A 189 20.35 6.05 -13.37
CA SER A 189 20.20 4.74 -12.73
C SER A 189 19.48 4.76 -11.37
N GLU A 190 19.63 5.81 -10.58
CA GLU A 190 18.97 5.91 -9.26
C GLU A 190 17.48 6.23 -9.40
N LYS A 191 17.10 7.13 -10.30
CA LYS A 191 15.69 7.43 -10.60
C LYS A 191 14.93 6.21 -11.14
N ASP A 192 15.59 5.39 -11.96
CA ASP A 192 14.98 4.15 -12.47
C ASP A 192 14.73 3.16 -11.33
N MET A 193 15.70 2.97 -10.42
CA MET A 193 15.52 2.09 -9.26
C MET A 193 14.48 2.61 -8.28
N GLU A 194 14.40 3.92 -8.08
CA GLU A 194 13.37 4.52 -7.24
C GLU A 194 11.95 4.24 -7.76
N SER A 195 11.74 4.36 -9.06
CA SER A 195 10.47 4.00 -9.70
C SER A 195 10.12 2.52 -9.51
N ILE A 196 11.11 1.62 -9.59
CA ILE A 196 10.95 0.19 -9.36
C ILE A 196 10.60 -0.09 -7.89
N TYR A 197 11.24 0.59 -6.95
CA TYR A 197 10.95 0.50 -5.52
C TYR A 197 9.53 0.99 -5.18
N GLU A 198 9.09 2.09 -5.77
CA GLU A 198 7.71 2.54 -5.62
C GLU A 198 6.71 1.49 -6.14
N GLN A 199 6.99 0.90 -7.31
CA GLN A 199 6.10 -0.05 -7.96
C GLN A 199 6.02 -1.40 -7.22
N TYR A 200 7.15 -1.96 -6.81
CA TYR A 200 7.23 -3.33 -6.32
C TYR A 200 7.60 -3.47 -4.84
N GLY A 201 8.00 -2.38 -4.18
CA GLY A 201 8.40 -2.34 -2.77
C GLY A 201 9.89 -2.57 -2.57
N LYS A 202 10.58 -1.55 -2.05
CA LYS A 202 12.01 -1.63 -1.73
C LYS A 202 12.31 -2.79 -0.79
N TYR A 203 11.56 -2.88 0.30
CA TYR A 203 11.71 -3.94 1.30
C TYR A 203 11.57 -5.34 0.68
N LEU A 204 10.56 -5.54 -0.16
CA LEU A 204 10.30 -6.84 -0.80
C LEU A 204 11.41 -7.24 -1.78
N ILE A 205 11.97 -6.28 -2.52
CA ILE A 205 13.06 -6.49 -3.47
C ILE A 205 14.35 -6.83 -2.72
N GLU A 206 14.75 -6.01 -1.75
CA GLU A 206 15.99 -6.17 -0.99
C GLU A 206 16.00 -7.46 -0.17
N THR A 207 14.84 -7.86 0.38
CA THR A 207 14.68 -9.14 1.09
C THR A 207 14.47 -10.34 0.17
N LYS A 208 14.47 -10.13 -1.16
CA LYS A 208 14.26 -11.17 -2.18
C LYS A 208 13.00 -12.00 -1.93
N ASN A 209 11.88 -11.33 -1.64
CA ASN A 209 10.63 -11.98 -1.27
C ASN A 209 10.21 -13.03 -2.33
N PRO A 210 10.04 -14.31 -1.95
CA PRO A 210 9.81 -15.38 -2.92
C PRO A 210 8.44 -15.29 -3.61
N VAL A 211 7.42 -14.77 -2.90
CA VAL A 211 6.06 -14.63 -3.46
C VAL A 211 6.01 -13.48 -4.46
N LEU A 212 6.74 -12.37 -4.20
CA LEU A 212 6.90 -11.30 -5.19
C LEU A 212 7.62 -11.82 -6.42
N LYS A 213 8.67 -12.60 -6.27
CA LYS A 213 9.40 -13.21 -7.39
C LYS A 213 8.50 -14.13 -8.23
N GLU A 214 7.67 -14.94 -7.60
CA GLU A 214 6.67 -15.77 -8.30
C GLU A 214 5.70 -14.92 -9.11
N TYR A 215 5.14 -13.89 -8.47
CA TYR A 215 4.21 -12.94 -9.09
C TYR A 215 4.83 -12.26 -10.32
N LEU A 216 6.03 -11.70 -10.17
CA LEU A 216 6.71 -10.98 -11.25
C LEU A 216 7.05 -11.88 -12.42
N LYS A 217 7.46 -13.13 -12.17
CA LYS A 217 7.69 -14.10 -13.26
C LYS A 217 6.43 -14.37 -14.07
N LYS A 218 5.27 -14.52 -13.42
CA LYS A 218 3.98 -14.71 -14.10
C LYS A 218 3.59 -13.49 -14.92
N GLU A 219 3.76 -12.28 -14.34
CA GLU A 219 3.45 -11.04 -15.05
C GLU A 219 4.39 -10.79 -16.23
N ILE A 220 5.68 -11.13 -16.11
CA ILE A 220 6.64 -11.08 -17.23
C ILE A 220 6.16 -11.98 -18.37
N THR A 221 5.89 -13.25 -18.12
CA THR A 221 5.43 -14.20 -19.15
C THR A 221 4.18 -13.71 -19.86
N LYS A 222 3.20 -13.22 -19.10
CA LYS A 222 1.96 -12.64 -19.64
C LYS A 222 2.24 -11.43 -20.54
N LYS A 223 3.12 -10.52 -20.11
CA LYS A 223 3.48 -9.33 -20.87
C LYS A 223 4.33 -9.64 -22.10
N GLU A 224 5.18 -10.66 -22.04
CA GLU A 224 5.92 -11.16 -23.19
C GLU A 224 4.99 -11.68 -24.30
N SER A 225 3.92 -12.42 -23.93
CA SER A 225 2.89 -12.85 -24.89
C SER A 225 2.21 -11.65 -25.55
N ILE A 226 1.75 -10.68 -24.76
CA ILE A 226 1.11 -9.46 -25.28
C ILE A 226 2.08 -8.66 -26.20
N ALA A 227 3.35 -8.57 -25.82
CA ALA A 227 4.37 -7.89 -26.63
C ALA A 227 4.60 -8.60 -27.97
N ALA A 228 4.62 -9.94 -27.98
CA ALA A 228 4.75 -10.73 -29.19
C ALA A 228 3.57 -10.51 -30.16
N GLU A 229 2.34 -10.53 -29.64
CA GLU A 229 1.12 -10.27 -30.43
C GLU A 229 1.12 -8.85 -31.00
N LEU A 230 1.49 -7.84 -30.20
CA LEU A 230 1.59 -6.45 -30.67
C LEU A 230 2.66 -6.31 -31.77
N LYS A 231 3.82 -6.94 -31.58
CA LYS A 231 4.92 -6.89 -32.57
C LYS A 231 4.50 -7.51 -33.90
N GLN A 232 3.80 -8.65 -33.86
CA GLN A 232 3.27 -9.31 -35.05
C GLN A 232 2.25 -8.42 -35.77
N SER A 233 1.29 -7.88 -35.02
CA SER A 233 0.27 -6.98 -35.57
C SER A 233 0.84 -5.69 -36.18
N ILE A 234 1.89 -5.11 -35.58
CA ILE A 234 2.59 -3.95 -36.17
C ILE A 234 3.21 -4.33 -37.49
N LYS A 235 3.91 -5.49 -37.56
CA LYS A 235 4.58 -5.97 -38.79
C LYS A 235 3.58 -6.20 -39.92
N GLU A 236 2.43 -6.79 -39.65
CA GLU A 236 1.36 -7.02 -40.63
C GLU A 236 0.81 -5.69 -41.18
N MET A 237 0.57 -4.71 -40.32
CA MET A 237 0.08 -3.39 -40.73
C MET A 237 1.13 -2.59 -41.54
N GLU A 238 2.44 -2.76 -41.24
CA GLU A 238 3.51 -2.06 -41.98
C GLU A 238 3.73 -2.61 -43.39
N SER A 239 3.17 -3.79 -43.72
CA SER A 239 3.26 -4.39 -45.05
C SER A 239 2.22 -3.89 -46.07
N GLU A 240 1.27 -3.07 -45.65
CA GLU A 240 0.17 -2.54 -46.48
C GLU A 240 0.37 -1.05 -46.80
N GLU A 241 -0.17 -0.56 -47.91
CA GLU A 241 -0.21 0.89 -48.18
C GLU A 241 -1.21 1.59 -47.27
N LEU A 242 -0.70 2.41 -46.34
CA LEU A 242 -1.44 2.94 -45.24
C LEU A 242 -2.04 4.32 -45.47
N SER A 243 -3.30 4.48 -45.13
CA SER A 243 -3.97 5.77 -44.95
C SER A 243 -3.48 6.51 -43.67
N GLY A 244 -3.71 7.80 -43.59
CA GLY A 244 -3.31 8.59 -42.41
C GLY A 244 -3.89 8.09 -41.08
N LYS A 245 -5.09 7.51 -41.07
CA LYS A 245 -5.73 6.93 -39.88
C LYS A 245 -5.06 5.65 -39.41
N GLU A 246 -4.61 4.83 -40.33
CA GLU A 246 -3.91 3.57 -40.05
C GLU A 246 -2.51 3.82 -39.51
N ARG A 247 -1.79 4.82 -40.02
CA ARG A 247 -0.51 5.29 -39.46
C ARG A 247 -0.66 5.71 -37.98
N GLY A 248 -1.77 6.39 -37.62
CA GLY A 248 -2.07 6.74 -36.24
C GLY A 248 -2.27 5.51 -35.33
N ASN A 249 -2.89 4.45 -35.86
CA ASN A 249 -3.11 3.21 -35.12
C ASN A 249 -1.79 2.43 -34.89
N ILE A 250 -0.91 2.41 -35.89
CA ILE A 250 0.42 1.81 -35.75
C ILE A 250 1.21 2.54 -34.68
N ALA A 251 1.26 3.87 -34.69
CA ALA A 251 1.98 4.65 -33.68
C ALA A 251 1.49 4.37 -32.24
N LYS A 252 0.17 4.20 -32.04
CA LYS A 252 -0.38 3.78 -30.74
C LYS A 252 0.08 2.39 -30.31
N ARG A 253 0.11 1.42 -31.23
CA ARG A 253 0.57 0.06 -30.95
C ARG A 253 2.07 0.02 -30.66
N GLN A 254 2.89 0.75 -31.43
CA GLN A 254 4.31 0.89 -31.20
C GLN A 254 4.60 1.49 -29.82
N ARG A 255 3.90 2.56 -29.44
CA ARG A 255 4.00 3.17 -28.11
C ARG A 255 3.67 2.16 -27.02
N ARG A 256 2.54 1.42 -27.16
CA ARG A 256 2.16 0.40 -26.17
C ARG A 256 3.17 -0.74 -26.07
N TYR A 257 3.73 -1.15 -27.19
CA TYR A 257 4.83 -2.14 -27.23
C TYR A 257 6.05 -1.66 -26.43
N GLN A 258 6.48 -0.41 -26.61
CA GLN A 258 7.60 0.17 -25.88
C GLN A 258 7.33 0.26 -24.38
N GLU A 259 6.12 0.63 -23.99
CA GLU A 259 5.69 0.66 -22.58
C GLU A 259 5.79 -0.73 -21.94
N ILE A 260 5.27 -1.76 -22.60
CA ILE A 260 5.34 -3.15 -22.12
C ILE A 260 6.79 -3.63 -22.00
N GLN A 261 7.64 -3.32 -22.99
CA GLN A 261 9.06 -3.65 -22.93
C GLN A 261 9.76 -2.98 -21.73
N LYS A 262 9.41 -1.75 -21.42
CA LYS A 262 9.89 -1.07 -20.21
C LYS A 262 9.41 -1.78 -18.95
N GLU A 263 8.11 -2.06 -18.85
CA GLU A 263 7.53 -2.78 -17.71
C GLU A 263 8.23 -4.14 -17.47
N ILE A 264 8.50 -4.91 -18.52
CA ILE A 264 9.24 -6.17 -18.43
C ILE A 264 10.66 -5.96 -17.90
N ARG A 265 11.38 -4.95 -18.41
CA ARG A 265 12.74 -4.64 -17.92
C ARG A 265 12.72 -4.27 -16.43
N ASP A 266 11.75 -3.47 -16.00
CA ASP A 266 11.64 -3.03 -14.62
C ASP A 266 11.31 -4.22 -13.68
N MET A 267 10.43 -5.14 -14.12
CA MET A 267 10.16 -6.38 -13.37
C MET A 267 11.39 -7.29 -13.27
N ARG A 268 12.17 -7.43 -14.36
CA ARG A 268 13.41 -8.21 -14.35
C ARG A 268 14.44 -7.62 -13.39
N LYS A 269 14.60 -6.30 -13.36
CA LYS A 269 15.44 -5.60 -12.38
C LYS A 269 14.97 -5.84 -10.93
N ALA A 270 13.65 -5.89 -10.70
CA ALA A 270 13.09 -6.15 -9.38
C ALA A 270 13.30 -7.60 -8.88
N ILE A 271 13.52 -8.55 -9.80
CA ILE A 271 13.79 -9.95 -9.45
C ILE A 271 15.28 -10.17 -9.09
N GLY A 272 16.17 -9.37 -9.64
CA GLY A 272 17.63 -9.49 -9.50
C GLY A 272 18.21 -10.43 -10.53
#